data_0a0bf00bd15fcbea04e230340025debd
#
_entry.id   0a0bf00bd15fcbea04e230340025debd
#
_cell.length_a   1.000
_cell.length_b   1.000
_cell.length_c   1.000
_cell.angle_alpha   90.00
_cell.angle_beta   90.00
_cell.angle_gamma   90.00
#
_symmetry.space_group_name_H-M   'P 1'
#
loop_
_entity.id
_entity.type
_entity.pdbx_description
1 polymer ?
#
loop_
_entity_poly.entity_id
_entity_poly.type
_entity_poly.pdbx_seq_one_letter_code
_entity_poly.pdbx_strand_id
1 'polypeptide(L)'
;MSRFRKDPDPRFWALNRSLPFDWQLAAYDIDQSRAHARGLRGIGVLDEDELSQIDAGLERVRARMAEHGFSFEDSDEDIHMAIERLLGEEIGPLAGKLHTGRSRNDQVATDVAMVVQVHSLQAIELCGKAMESLLALAEAHKDWPMPGYTHLQRAQPVYLGHHLLAYFWMLARDVLRFQFALDSA
;
A
#
# COMPACT_ATOMS: atom_id res chain seq x y z
N MET A 1 0.57 17.58 -24.06
CA MET A 1 0.79 19.01 -24.43
C MET A 1 0.18 19.87 -23.34
N SER A 2 0.98 20.75 -22.71
CA SER A 2 0.49 21.66 -21.70
C SER A 2 -0.55 22.62 -22.32
N ARG A 3 -1.64 22.84 -21.59
CA ARG A 3 -2.71 23.82 -21.92
C ARG A 3 -2.22 25.27 -21.76
N PHE A 4 -1.09 25.45 -21.09
CA PHE A 4 -0.51 26.74 -20.75
C PHE A 4 0.72 27.02 -21.63
N ARG A 5 0.93 28.32 -21.96
CA ARG A 5 2.07 28.78 -22.75
C ARG A 5 3.37 28.96 -21.95
N LYS A 6 3.28 28.85 -20.63
CA LYS A 6 4.42 28.97 -19.70
C LYS A 6 4.45 27.74 -18.83
N ASP A 7 5.65 27.37 -18.42
CA ASP A 7 5.85 26.31 -17.43
C ASP A 7 5.19 26.73 -16.10
N PRO A 8 4.67 25.73 -15.33
CA PRO A 8 4.11 25.97 -14.01
C PRO A 8 5.15 26.61 -13.05
N ASP A 9 4.68 27.44 -12.11
CA ASP A 9 5.52 27.98 -11.05
C ASP A 9 6.14 26.81 -10.23
N PRO A 10 7.43 26.87 -9.86
CA PRO A 10 8.05 25.79 -9.07
C PRO A 10 7.32 25.45 -7.77
N ARG A 11 6.64 26.44 -7.16
CA ARG A 11 5.81 26.21 -5.96
C ARG A 11 4.56 25.37 -6.27
N PHE A 12 4.00 25.53 -7.47
CA PHE A 12 2.89 24.69 -7.93
C PHE A 12 3.32 23.24 -8.08
N TRP A 13 4.50 22.98 -8.68
CA TRP A 13 5.11 21.67 -8.76
C TRP A 13 5.34 21.06 -7.39
N ALA A 14 5.97 21.80 -6.47
CA ALA A 14 6.22 21.34 -5.12
C ALA A 14 4.94 20.96 -4.34
N LEU A 15 3.83 21.67 -4.61
CA LEU A 15 2.54 21.39 -3.98
C LEU A 15 1.85 20.14 -4.56
N ASN A 16 1.99 19.91 -5.88
CA ASN A 16 1.26 18.83 -6.57
C ASN A 16 2.05 17.51 -6.62
N ARG A 17 3.36 17.54 -6.44
CA ARG A 17 4.20 16.36 -6.52
C ARG A 17 3.93 15.41 -5.34
N SER A 18 3.48 14.20 -5.61
CA SER A 18 3.21 13.16 -4.61
C SER A 18 4.36 12.17 -4.43
N LEU A 19 5.33 12.17 -5.33
CA LEU A 19 6.45 11.25 -5.39
C LEU A 19 7.21 11.02 -4.06
N PRO A 20 7.38 12.05 -3.16
CA PRO A 20 8.05 11.84 -1.88
C PRO A 20 7.39 10.81 -0.95
N PHE A 21 6.13 10.48 -1.17
CA PHE A 21 5.38 9.52 -0.34
C PHE A 21 4.68 8.41 -1.13
N ASP A 22 4.32 8.61 -2.41
CA ASP A 22 3.59 7.63 -3.20
C ASP A 22 4.47 6.54 -3.83
N TRP A 23 5.79 6.66 -3.74
CA TRP A 23 6.74 5.62 -4.17
C TRP A 23 6.42 4.24 -3.56
N GLN A 24 5.75 4.21 -2.40
CA GLN A 24 5.30 3.00 -1.72
C GLN A 24 4.25 2.22 -2.54
N LEU A 25 3.59 2.88 -3.49
CA LEU A 25 2.61 2.27 -4.39
C LEU A 25 3.26 1.52 -5.57
N ALA A 26 4.57 1.69 -5.79
CA ALA A 26 5.25 1.18 -6.99
C ALA A 26 5.01 -0.30 -7.28
N ALA A 27 5.08 -1.16 -6.26
CA ALA A 27 4.87 -2.59 -6.43
C ALA A 27 3.43 -2.91 -6.86
N TYR A 28 2.47 -2.20 -6.30
CA TYR A 28 1.04 -2.34 -6.59
C TYR A 28 0.70 -1.81 -7.97
N ASP A 29 1.25 -0.65 -8.37
CA ASP A 29 1.06 -0.09 -9.71
C ASP A 29 1.61 -1.02 -10.80
N ILE A 30 2.75 -1.65 -10.58
CA ILE A 30 3.29 -2.65 -11.51
C ILE A 30 2.34 -3.85 -11.62
N ASP A 31 1.85 -4.41 -10.51
CA ASP A 31 0.94 -5.55 -10.53
C ASP A 31 -0.41 -5.21 -11.18
N GLN A 32 -0.97 -4.04 -10.86
CA GLN A 32 -2.16 -3.50 -11.49
C GLN A 32 -1.94 -3.30 -13.00
N SER A 33 -0.81 -2.70 -13.40
CA SER A 33 -0.47 -2.44 -14.80
C SER A 33 -0.34 -3.73 -15.61
N ARG A 34 0.23 -4.78 -15.03
CA ARG A 34 0.27 -6.13 -15.63
C ARG A 34 -1.13 -6.72 -15.82
N ALA A 35 -2.01 -6.53 -14.81
CA ALA A 35 -3.40 -6.97 -14.92
C ALA A 35 -4.16 -6.19 -16.00
N HIS A 36 -3.95 -4.87 -16.08
CA HIS A 36 -4.53 -4.01 -17.11
C HIS A 36 -4.06 -4.41 -18.52
N ALA A 37 -2.77 -4.69 -18.72
CA ALA A 37 -2.22 -5.17 -19.98
C ALA A 37 -2.90 -6.47 -20.45
N ARG A 38 -3.15 -7.42 -19.54
CA ARG A 38 -3.92 -8.63 -19.85
C ARG A 38 -5.36 -8.32 -20.28
N GLY A 39 -5.99 -7.33 -19.63
CA GLY A 39 -7.31 -6.82 -20.03
C GLY A 39 -7.31 -6.23 -21.44
N LEU A 40 -6.31 -5.39 -21.75
CA LEU A 40 -6.13 -4.78 -23.09
C LEU A 40 -5.92 -5.84 -24.18
N ARG A 41 -5.17 -6.90 -23.87
CA ARG A 41 -5.04 -8.05 -24.79
C ARG A 41 -6.39 -8.75 -25.00
N GLY A 42 -7.15 -8.93 -23.92
CA GLY A 42 -8.48 -9.58 -24.00
C GLY A 42 -9.48 -8.86 -24.93
N ILE A 43 -9.35 -7.54 -25.07
CA ILE A 43 -10.19 -6.74 -25.97
C ILE A 43 -9.51 -6.40 -27.31
N GLY A 44 -8.33 -6.97 -27.60
CA GLY A 44 -7.63 -6.83 -28.88
C GLY A 44 -6.89 -5.52 -29.10
N VAL A 45 -6.60 -4.74 -28.05
CA VAL A 45 -5.73 -3.54 -28.10
C VAL A 45 -4.26 -3.93 -28.16
N LEU A 46 -3.90 -4.99 -27.44
CA LEU A 46 -2.58 -5.62 -27.48
C LEU A 46 -2.69 -7.02 -28.13
N ASP A 47 -1.66 -7.38 -28.88
CA ASP A 47 -1.43 -8.77 -29.25
C ASP A 47 -0.62 -9.53 -28.19
N GLU A 48 -0.33 -10.82 -28.40
CA GLU A 48 0.37 -11.67 -27.44
C GLU A 48 1.84 -11.25 -27.26
N ASP A 49 2.50 -10.86 -28.35
CA ASP A 49 3.91 -10.41 -28.32
C ASP A 49 4.03 -9.06 -27.59
N GLU A 50 3.12 -8.14 -27.83
CA GLU A 50 3.03 -6.85 -27.14
C GLU A 50 2.77 -7.00 -25.63
N LEU A 51 1.83 -7.89 -25.26
CA LEU A 51 1.57 -8.23 -23.86
C LEU A 51 2.84 -8.79 -23.19
N SER A 52 3.52 -9.74 -23.85
CA SER A 52 4.75 -10.34 -23.32
C SER A 52 5.86 -9.30 -23.12
N GLN A 53 6.02 -8.38 -24.06
CA GLN A 53 7.02 -7.30 -23.95
C GLN A 53 6.70 -6.34 -22.81
N ILE A 54 5.43 -5.94 -22.64
CA ILE A 54 5.00 -5.06 -21.54
C ILE A 54 5.21 -5.76 -20.20
N ASP A 55 4.78 -7.03 -20.06
CA ASP A 55 4.91 -7.80 -18.82
C ASP A 55 6.38 -7.95 -18.41
N ALA A 56 7.25 -8.36 -19.35
CA ALA A 56 8.68 -8.45 -19.12
C ALA A 56 9.34 -7.08 -18.83
N GLY A 57 8.88 -6.01 -19.50
CA GLY A 57 9.34 -4.65 -19.26
C GLY A 57 9.02 -4.18 -17.85
N LEU A 58 7.79 -4.38 -17.37
CA LEU A 58 7.36 -4.05 -16.00
C LEU A 58 8.15 -4.82 -14.94
N GLU A 59 8.47 -6.10 -15.18
CA GLU A 59 9.32 -6.86 -14.24
C GLU A 59 10.78 -6.35 -14.23
N ARG A 60 11.33 -5.89 -15.36
CA ARG A 60 12.64 -5.23 -15.35
C ARG A 60 12.61 -3.90 -14.60
N VAL A 61 11.53 -3.11 -14.74
CA VAL A 61 11.34 -1.89 -13.94
C VAL A 61 11.30 -2.23 -12.46
N ARG A 62 10.56 -3.27 -12.05
CA ARG A 62 10.50 -3.76 -10.66
C ARG A 62 11.89 -4.14 -10.14
N ALA A 63 12.64 -4.92 -10.90
CA ALA A 63 13.99 -5.35 -10.53
C ALA A 63 14.95 -4.16 -10.39
N ARG A 64 14.91 -3.22 -11.34
CA ARG A 64 15.71 -1.99 -11.32
C ARG A 64 15.42 -1.15 -10.07
N MET A 65 14.16 -0.99 -9.71
CA MET A 65 13.73 -0.29 -8.49
C MET A 65 14.22 -0.97 -7.21
N ALA A 66 14.18 -2.31 -7.17
CA ALA A 66 14.65 -3.07 -6.02
C ALA A 66 16.18 -3.01 -5.85
N GLU A 67 16.95 -3.01 -6.94
CA GLU A 67 18.41 -3.03 -6.90
C GLU A 67 19.03 -1.65 -6.67
N HIS A 68 18.51 -0.63 -7.33
CA HIS A 68 19.11 0.71 -7.33
C HIS A 68 18.33 1.76 -6.53
N GLY A 69 17.20 1.35 -5.93
CA GLY A 69 16.25 2.28 -5.34
C GLY A 69 15.48 3.06 -6.41
N PHE A 70 14.69 4.02 -5.96
CA PHE A 70 13.87 4.82 -6.87
C PHE A 70 14.69 5.95 -7.48
N SER A 71 14.97 5.86 -8.80
CA SER A 71 15.56 6.94 -9.57
C SER A 71 14.44 7.82 -10.12
N PHE A 72 14.21 8.95 -9.47
CA PHE A 72 13.21 9.92 -9.89
C PHE A 72 13.85 11.04 -10.70
N GLU A 73 13.14 11.49 -11.73
CA GLU A 73 13.46 12.73 -12.43
C GLU A 73 12.65 13.90 -11.87
N ASP A 74 13.15 15.11 -12.06
CA ASP A 74 12.42 16.32 -11.64
C ASP A 74 11.12 16.50 -12.39
N SER A 75 10.97 15.87 -13.55
CA SER A 75 9.77 15.83 -14.37
C SER A 75 8.70 14.85 -13.87
N ASP A 76 9.05 13.91 -12.98
CA ASP A 76 8.11 12.93 -12.45
C ASP A 76 7.23 13.58 -11.37
N GLU A 77 5.92 13.65 -11.61
CA GLU A 77 4.94 14.19 -10.67
C GLU A 77 4.57 13.17 -9.60
N ASP A 78 4.37 11.92 -10.03
CA ASP A 78 3.95 10.78 -9.22
C ASP A 78 4.71 9.50 -9.59
N ILE A 79 4.54 8.46 -8.78
CA ILE A 79 5.17 7.15 -9.00
C ILE A 79 4.70 6.50 -10.30
N HIS A 80 3.46 6.71 -10.69
CA HIS A 80 2.87 6.14 -11.91
C HIS A 80 3.54 6.71 -13.16
N MET A 81 3.82 8.03 -13.16
CA MET A 81 4.55 8.69 -14.24
C MET A 81 6.00 8.18 -14.32
N ALA A 82 6.64 7.99 -13.18
CA ALA A 82 7.99 7.42 -13.11
C ALA A 82 8.03 5.98 -13.68
N ILE A 83 7.08 5.12 -13.32
CA ILE A 83 6.98 3.75 -13.85
C ILE A 83 6.70 3.76 -15.35
N GLU A 84 5.81 4.62 -15.84
CA GLU A 84 5.50 4.75 -17.26
C GLU A 84 6.73 5.21 -18.07
N ARG A 85 7.50 6.18 -17.54
CA ARG A 85 8.76 6.62 -18.14
C ARG A 85 9.81 5.49 -18.18
N LEU A 86 10.02 4.81 -17.03
CA LEU A 86 10.97 3.70 -16.95
C LEU A 86 10.58 2.55 -17.89
N LEU A 87 9.28 2.24 -18.01
CA LEU A 87 8.81 1.27 -18.98
C LEU A 87 9.08 1.71 -20.41
N GLY A 88 8.92 3.02 -20.71
CA GLY A 88 9.28 3.60 -22.00
C GLY A 88 10.76 3.47 -22.33
N GLU A 89 11.65 3.59 -21.35
CA GLU A 89 13.09 3.33 -21.51
C GLU A 89 13.38 1.86 -21.85
N GLU A 90 12.60 0.92 -21.30
CA GLU A 90 12.78 -0.53 -21.48
C GLU A 90 12.23 -1.06 -22.82
N ILE A 91 11.06 -0.60 -23.25
CA ILE A 91 10.33 -1.17 -24.39
C ILE A 91 9.94 -0.14 -25.46
N GLY A 92 10.39 1.11 -25.31
CA GLY A 92 10.14 2.17 -26.30
C GLY A 92 8.66 2.57 -26.42
N PRO A 93 8.20 2.94 -27.63
CA PRO A 93 6.85 3.51 -27.86
C PRO A 93 5.71 2.56 -27.48
N LEU A 94 5.95 1.27 -27.38
CA LEU A 94 4.95 0.28 -26.97
C LEU A 94 4.37 0.57 -25.57
N ALA A 95 5.21 1.13 -24.67
CA ALA A 95 4.78 1.52 -23.32
C ALA A 95 3.54 2.42 -23.32
N GLY A 96 3.41 3.30 -24.31
CA GLY A 96 2.27 4.21 -24.44
C GLY A 96 0.92 3.51 -24.64
N LYS A 97 0.89 2.27 -25.16
CA LYS A 97 -0.35 1.50 -25.27
C LYS A 97 -0.93 1.10 -23.91
N LEU A 98 -0.09 0.96 -22.88
CA LEU A 98 -0.52 0.54 -21.55
C LEU A 98 -1.53 1.52 -20.93
N HIS A 99 -1.47 2.82 -21.26
CA HIS A 99 -2.40 3.81 -20.73
C HIS A 99 -3.76 3.84 -21.44
N THR A 100 -3.97 2.98 -22.44
CA THR A 100 -5.22 2.96 -23.22
C THR A 100 -6.42 2.66 -22.33
N GLY A 101 -7.45 3.53 -22.41
CA GLY A 101 -8.70 3.36 -21.66
C GLY A 101 -8.58 3.52 -20.15
N ARG A 102 -7.48 4.06 -19.64
CA ARG A 102 -7.17 4.22 -18.22
C ARG A 102 -7.08 5.68 -17.83
N SER A 103 -7.61 6.02 -16.66
CA SER A 103 -7.41 7.32 -16.02
C SER A 103 -6.41 7.18 -14.89
N ARG A 104 -5.64 8.24 -14.61
CA ARG A 104 -4.80 8.28 -13.41
C ARG A 104 -5.62 8.09 -12.13
N ASN A 105 -6.86 8.54 -12.09
CA ASN A 105 -7.73 8.43 -10.93
C ASN A 105 -8.10 6.99 -10.60
N ASP A 106 -8.49 6.18 -11.58
CA ASP A 106 -8.80 4.77 -11.34
C ASP A 106 -7.55 3.94 -11.03
N GLN A 107 -6.41 4.30 -11.61
CA GLN A 107 -5.10 3.72 -11.32
C GLN A 107 -4.73 3.93 -9.84
N VAL A 108 -4.74 5.16 -9.37
CA VAL A 108 -4.42 5.50 -7.97
C VAL A 108 -5.41 4.85 -7.01
N ALA A 109 -6.72 4.88 -7.31
CA ALA A 109 -7.73 4.28 -6.45
C ALA A 109 -7.54 2.76 -6.29
N THR A 110 -7.19 2.07 -7.38
CA THR A 110 -6.92 0.63 -7.35
C THR A 110 -5.66 0.31 -6.52
N ASP A 111 -4.58 1.07 -6.69
CA ASP A 111 -3.35 0.86 -5.92
C ASP A 111 -3.58 1.08 -4.42
N VAL A 112 -4.33 2.12 -4.05
CA VAL A 112 -4.69 2.37 -2.66
C VAL A 112 -5.53 1.23 -2.10
N ALA A 113 -6.50 0.70 -2.86
CA ALA A 113 -7.29 -0.46 -2.46
C ALA A 113 -6.39 -1.69 -2.21
N MET A 114 -5.46 -1.99 -3.12
CA MET A 114 -4.51 -3.09 -2.97
C MET A 114 -3.62 -2.92 -1.72
N VAL A 115 -3.14 -1.71 -1.46
CA VAL A 115 -2.37 -1.38 -0.24
C VAL A 115 -3.20 -1.63 1.01
N VAL A 116 -4.44 -1.13 1.04
CA VAL A 116 -5.35 -1.33 2.18
C VAL A 116 -5.60 -2.81 2.44
N GLN A 117 -5.82 -3.62 1.40
CA GLN A 117 -6.00 -5.07 1.54
C GLN A 117 -4.79 -5.74 2.17
N VAL A 118 -3.60 -5.51 1.62
CA VAL A 118 -2.36 -6.15 2.10
C VAL A 118 -2.04 -5.73 3.54
N HIS A 119 -2.11 -4.43 3.83
CA HIS A 119 -1.80 -3.93 5.17
C HIS A 119 -2.85 -4.32 6.22
N SER A 120 -4.13 -4.44 5.83
CA SER A 120 -5.18 -4.96 6.73
C SER A 120 -4.93 -6.41 7.11
N LEU A 121 -4.57 -7.27 6.15
CA LEU A 121 -4.20 -8.67 6.43
C LEU A 121 -2.99 -8.76 7.38
N GLN A 122 -1.95 -7.97 7.13
CA GLN A 122 -0.78 -7.92 8.02
C GLN A 122 -1.13 -7.44 9.43
N ALA A 123 -1.97 -6.41 9.54
CA ALA A 123 -2.43 -5.88 10.82
C ALA A 123 -3.25 -6.91 11.61
N ILE A 124 -4.14 -7.66 10.95
CA ILE A 124 -4.91 -8.76 11.56
C ILE A 124 -3.96 -9.82 12.12
N GLU A 125 -2.96 -10.25 11.33
CA GLU A 125 -1.97 -11.23 11.77
C GLU A 125 -1.17 -10.75 12.99
N LEU A 126 -0.69 -9.50 12.96
CA LEU A 126 0.07 -8.91 14.07
C LEU A 126 -0.77 -8.73 15.33
N CYS A 127 -2.02 -8.30 15.20
CA CYS A 127 -2.97 -8.26 16.32
C CYS A 127 -3.18 -9.66 16.91
N GLY A 128 -3.34 -10.69 16.07
CA GLY A 128 -3.48 -12.08 16.52
C GLY A 128 -2.29 -12.53 17.37
N LYS A 129 -1.06 -12.32 16.90
CA LYS A 129 0.17 -12.64 17.64
C LYS A 129 0.26 -11.90 18.99
N ALA A 130 -0.11 -10.63 19.01
CA ALA A 130 -0.15 -9.83 20.24
C ALA A 130 -1.22 -10.36 21.23
N MET A 131 -2.40 -10.73 20.72
CA MET A 131 -3.47 -11.32 21.52
C MET A 131 -3.07 -12.66 22.12
N GLU A 132 -2.42 -13.54 21.37
CA GLU A 132 -1.87 -14.81 21.86
C GLU A 132 -0.87 -14.58 23.00
N SER A 133 0.04 -13.62 22.84
CA SER A 133 1.01 -13.27 23.87
C SER A 133 0.37 -12.73 25.14
N LEU A 134 -0.66 -11.85 25.00
CA LEU A 134 -1.41 -11.31 26.12
C LEU A 134 -2.19 -12.41 26.86
N LEU A 135 -2.80 -13.34 26.13
CA LEU A 135 -3.54 -14.47 26.69
C LEU A 135 -2.61 -15.40 27.50
N ALA A 136 -1.46 -15.77 26.92
CA ALA A 136 -0.49 -16.61 27.59
C ALA A 136 0.03 -15.98 28.90
N LEU A 137 0.33 -14.66 28.87
CA LEU A 137 0.71 -13.92 30.08
C LEU A 137 -0.42 -13.84 31.10
N ALA A 138 -1.66 -13.62 30.66
CA ALA A 138 -2.83 -13.57 31.54
C ALA A 138 -3.07 -14.90 32.24
N GLU A 139 -2.93 -16.04 31.54
CA GLU A 139 -3.05 -17.38 32.11
C GLU A 139 -1.92 -17.69 33.10
N ALA A 140 -0.68 -17.35 32.74
CA ALA A 140 0.48 -17.60 33.61
C ALA A 140 0.41 -16.81 34.93
N HIS A 141 -0.24 -15.67 34.94
CA HIS A 141 -0.30 -14.76 36.08
C HIS A 141 -1.74 -14.44 36.57
N LYS A 142 -2.69 -15.33 36.28
CA LYS A 142 -4.12 -15.13 36.60
C LYS A 142 -4.40 -14.87 38.08
N ASP A 143 -3.60 -15.46 38.98
CA ASP A 143 -3.75 -15.40 40.42
C ASP A 143 -2.89 -14.29 41.07
N TRP A 144 -2.24 -13.43 40.29
CA TRP A 144 -1.42 -12.34 40.81
C TRP A 144 -2.25 -11.08 41.08
N PRO A 145 -2.49 -10.73 42.36
CA PRO A 145 -3.16 -9.49 42.70
C PRO A 145 -2.22 -8.30 42.53
N MET A 146 -2.72 -7.21 42.01
CA MET A 146 -2.02 -5.94 41.88
C MET A 146 -2.93 -4.77 42.30
N PRO A 147 -2.38 -3.62 42.76
CA PRO A 147 -3.20 -2.47 43.05
C PRO A 147 -3.72 -1.83 41.75
N GLY A 148 -5.03 -1.60 41.69
CA GLY A 148 -5.61 -0.65 40.73
C GLY A 148 -5.32 0.78 41.19
N TYR A 149 -5.33 1.71 40.26
CA TYR A 149 -5.06 3.14 40.51
C TYR A 149 -6.14 4.00 39.92
N THR A 150 -6.54 5.04 40.68
CA THR A 150 -7.34 6.17 40.21
C THR A 150 -6.73 7.44 40.71
N HIS A 151 -6.66 8.48 39.89
CA HIS A 151 -6.05 9.77 40.27
C HIS A 151 -4.65 9.62 40.90
N LEU A 152 -3.83 8.71 40.37
CA LEU A 152 -2.49 8.38 40.89
C LEU A 152 -2.48 7.80 42.32
N GLN A 153 -3.63 7.41 42.87
CA GLN A 153 -3.77 6.83 44.19
C GLN A 153 -4.19 5.33 44.09
N ARG A 154 -3.79 4.55 45.07
CA ARG A 154 -4.19 3.14 45.16
C ARG A 154 -5.70 3.04 45.37
N ALA A 155 -6.35 2.23 44.53
CA ALA A 155 -7.76 1.91 44.61
C ALA A 155 -7.96 0.42 45.00
N GLN A 156 -8.97 -0.24 44.41
CA GLN A 156 -9.22 -1.66 44.68
C GLN A 156 -8.14 -2.56 44.11
N PRO A 157 -7.91 -3.75 44.66
CA PRO A 157 -7.08 -4.77 44.07
C PRO A 157 -7.72 -5.29 42.77
N VAL A 158 -6.88 -5.55 41.76
CA VAL A 158 -7.22 -6.21 40.49
C VAL A 158 -6.25 -7.34 40.23
N TYR A 159 -6.65 -8.32 39.41
CA TYR A 159 -5.73 -9.36 38.98
C TYR A 159 -5.00 -8.94 37.71
N LEU A 160 -3.71 -9.29 37.62
CA LEU A 160 -2.88 -8.99 36.44
C LEU A 160 -3.48 -9.59 35.18
N GLY A 161 -3.97 -10.83 35.24
CA GLY A 161 -4.64 -11.46 34.11
C GLY A 161 -5.85 -10.66 33.61
N HIS A 162 -6.67 -10.14 34.53
CA HIS A 162 -7.80 -9.26 34.15
C HIS A 162 -7.35 -7.97 33.46
N HIS A 163 -6.27 -7.36 33.95
CA HIS A 163 -5.69 -6.16 33.34
C HIS A 163 -5.18 -6.44 31.91
N LEU A 164 -4.46 -7.55 31.69
CA LEU A 164 -3.94 -7.95 30.38
C LEU A 164 -5.07 -8.27 29.40
N LEU A 165 -6.15 -8.92 29.85
CA LEU A 165 -7.30 -9.22 29.00
C LEU A 165 -8.06 -7.96 28.53
N ALA A 166 -7.94 -6.84 29.23
CA ALA A 166 -8.49 -5.58 28.72
C ALA A 166 -7.86 -5.18 27.38
N TYR A 167 -6.54 -5.32 27.24
CA TYR A 167 -5.83 -5.07 25.97
C TYR A 167 -6.15 -6.11 24.90
N PHE A 168 -6.27 -7.39 25.28
CA PHE A 168 -6.73 -8.44 24.39
C PHE A 168 -8.06 -8.06 23.70
N TRP A 169 -9.05 -7.61 24.46
CA TRP A 169 -10.34 -7.21 23.89
C TRP A 169 -10.30 -5.91 23.09
N MET A 170 -9.33 -5.02 23.33
CA MET A 170 -9.08 -3.87 22.48
C MET A 170 -8.59 -4.31 21.10
N LEU A 171 -7.58 -5.18 21.05
CA LEU A 171 -7.04 -5.74 19.79
C LEU A 171 -8.08 -6.58 19.05
N ALA A 172 -8.91 -7.36 19.75
CA ALA A 172 -9.99 -8.11 19.12
C ALA A 172 -10.96 -7.20 18.36
N ARG A 173 -11.29 -6.02 18.90
CA ARG A 173 -12.10 -5.03 18.18
C ARG A 173 -11.36 -4.38 17.02
N ASP A 174 -10.05 -4.24 17.11
CA ASP A 174 -9.23 -3.72 16.00
C ASP A 174 -9.13 -4.72 14.86
N VAL A 175 -9.03 -6.03 15.13
CA VAL A 175 -9.16 -7.09 14.11
C VAL A 175 -10.45 -6.95 13.31
N LEU A 176 -11.59 -6.71 13.98
CA LEU A 176 -12.87 -6.51 13.28
C LEU A 176 -12.88 -5.24 12.41
N ARG A 177 -12.19 -4.17 12.83
CA ARG A 177 -12.06 -2.94 12.03
C ARG A 177 -11.18 -3.17 10.80
N PHE A 178 -10.06 -3.89 10.94
CA PHE A 178 -9.20 -4.25 9.81
C PHE A 178 -9.90 -5.22 8.86
N GLN A 179 -10.72 -6.16 9.38
CA GLN A 179 -11.54 -7.02 8.53
C GLN A 179 -12.54 -6.20 7.72
N PHE A 180 -13.21 -5.23 8.33
CA PHE A 180 -14.12 -4.33 7.62
C PHE A 180 -13.39 -3.50 6.55
N ALA A 181 -12.19 -3.00 6.84
CA ALA A 181 -11.37 -2.28 5.86
C ALA A 181 -10.97 -3.17 4.68
N LEU A 182 -10.58 -4.43 4.96
CA LEU A 182 -10.27 -5.44 3.95
C LEU A 182 -11.45 -5.74 3.03
N ASP A 183 -12.63 -5.92 3.60
CA ASP A 183 -13.87 -6.24 2.85
C ASP A 183 -14.41 -5.05 2.05
N SER A 184 -13.96 -3.82 2.40
CA SER A 184 -14.41 -2.57 1.77
C SER A 184 -13.45 -2.05 0.70
N ALA A 185 -12.22 -2.56 0.64
CA ALA A 185 -11.19 -2.21 -0.33
C ALA A 185 -11.25 -3.15 -1.55
#